data_1173e322cb3f59e3ffcffc5d667dc465
#
_entry.id   1173e322cb3f59e3ffcffc5d667dc465
#
_cell.length_a   1.000
_cell.length_b   1.000
_cell.length_c   1.000
_cell.angle_alpha   90.00
_cell.angle_beta   90.00
_cell.angle_gamma   90.00
#
_symmetry.space_group_name_H-M   'P 1'
#
loop_
_entity.id
_entity.type
_entity.pdbx_description
1 polymer ?
#
loop_
_entity_poly.entity_id
_entity_poly.type
_entity_poly.pdbx_seq_one_letter_code
_entity_poly.pdbx_strand_id
1 'polypeptide(L)'
;TRVVHLSGGCVMFANVETAATLGIPLLTLLVVLPLVGAVMVSLMNKAQAEQIKLVALVFSLVTGALSVYMLAKFPSGQAGFQFVSQQSWVSEWGISWHLGVDGISLFLVVLTGVLFPLVIIGIDPHHDQKPYLAWMLLLEAGVMGSFLSLDLFLFFVFFEIVLVPMYFLIGNWGYDQRVYAATK
;
A
#
# COMPACT_ATOMS: atom_id res chain seq x y z
N THR A 1 27.27 -15.10 7.69
CA THR A 1 28.07 -13.88 7.91
C THR A 1 29.46 -14.12 7.32
N ARG A 2 29.71 -13.66 6.11
CA ARG A 2 31.08 -13.56 5.56
C ARG A 2 31.38 -12.09 5.36
N VAL A 3 32.28 -11.57 6.18
CA VAL A 3 32.89 -10.25 6.01
C VAL A 3 33.99 -10.39 4.98
N VAL A 4 33.84 -9.81 3.82
CA VAL A 4 34.92 -9.65 2.85
C VAL A 4 35.48 -8.24 3.01
N HIS A 5 36.63 -8.10 3.61
CA HIS A 5 37.41 -6.86 3.64
C HIS A 5 38.00 -6.60 2.25
N LEU A 6 37.49 -5.58 1.55
CA LEU A 6 38.21 -4.98 0.43
C LEU A 6 38.72 -3.60 0.85
N SER A 7 40.02 -3.39 0.74
CA SER A 7 40.71 -2.13 1.00
C SER A 7 40.27 -1.06 -0.02
N GLY A 8 39.54 -0.07 0.45
CA GLY A 8 39.13 1.06 -0.37
C GLY A 8 37.71 1.44 0.02
N GLY A 9 37.54 2.48 0.84
CA GLY A 9 36.36 2.92 1.54
C GLY A 9 35.06 3.12 0.73
N CYS A 10 34.49 2.07 0.23
CA CYS A 10 33.13 2.01 -0.25
C CYS A 10 32.39 1.02 0.65
N VAL A 11 31.52 1.53 1.52
CA VAL A 11 30.62 0.69 2.32
C VAL A 11 29.57 0.14 1.37
N MET A 12 29.82 -1.03 0.79
CA MET A 12 28.84 -1.78 0.05
C MET A 12 27.85 -2.35 1.07
N PHE A 13 26.67 -1.80 1.12
CA PHE A 13 25.55 -2.38 1.90
C PHE A 13 25.27 -3.77 1.31
N ALA A 14 25.72 -4.80 2.01
CA ALA A 14 25.43 -6.18 1.63
C ALA A 14 23.92 -6.38 1.68
N ASN A 15 23.34 -6.79 0.55
CA ASN A 15 21.96 -7.20 0.42
C ASN A 15 21.66 -8.29 1.46
N VAL A 16 20.95 -7.93 2.52
CA VAL A 16 20.30 -8.90 3.37
C VAL A 16 19.00 -9.32 2.69
N GLU A 17 19.14 -10.30 1.80
CA GLU A 17 17.98 -11.09 1.36
C GLU A 17 17.48 -11.88 2.57
N THR A 18 16.57 -11.30 3.32
CA THR A 18 15.85 -12.01 4.38
C THR A 18 14.47 -12.37 3.90
N ALA A 19 14.34 -13.65 3.57
CA ALA A 19 13.11 -14.46 3.54
C ALA A 19 12.07 -14.10 2.48
N ALA A 20 12.36 -14.39 1.25
CA ALA A 20 11.35 -14.81 0.29
C ALA A 20 10.92 -16.25 0.61
N THR A 21 10.06 -16.47 1.59
CA THR A 21 9.46 -17.79 1.81
C THR A 21 8.26 -18.07 0.90
N LEU A 22 7.90 -17.12 0.02
CA LEU A 22 6.78 -17.26 -0.92
C LEU A 22 7.09 -16.74 -2.33
N GLY A 23 8.34 -16.50 -2.73
CA GLY A 23 8.68 -16.05 -4.08
C GLY A 23 8.06 -14.71 -4.54
N ILE A 24 7.16 -14.13 -3.74
CA ILE A 24 6.54 -12.83 -3.97
C ILE A 24 7.04 -11.89 -2.87
N PRO A 25 7.64 -10.76 -3.21
CA PRO A 25 8.11 -9.81 -2.21
C PRO A 25 6.93 -9.30 -1.37
N LEU A 26 6.99 -9.47 -0.06
CA LEU A 26 5.93 -9.11 0.89
C LEU A 26 5.42 -7.67 0.70
N LEU A 27 6.33 -6.74 0.43
CA LEU A 27 6.00 -5.33 0.22
C LEU A 27 5.17 -5.09 -1.05
N THR A 28 5.51 -5.79 -2.14
CA THR A 28 4.71 -5.74 -3.38
C THR A 28 3.32 -6.31 -3.14
N LEU A 29 3.19 -7.36 -2.34
CA LEU A 29 1.90 -7.95 -2.01
C LEU A 29 1.01 -6.98 -1.23
N LEU A 30 1.57 -6.21 -0.28
CA LEU A 30 0.85 -5.17 0.48
C LEU A 30 0.24 -4.07 -0.42
N VAL A 31 0.89 -3.77 -1.54
CA VAL A 31 0.39 -2.77 -2.51
C VAL A 31 -0.59 -3.41 -3.50
N VAL A 32 -0.27 -4.58 -4.03
CA VAL A 32 -1.04 -5.21 -5.11
C VAL A 32 -2.36 -5.78 -4.59
N LEU A 33 -2.40 -6.29 -3.35
CA LEU A 33 -3.59 -6.95 -2.80
C LEU A 33 -4.82 -6.02 -2.75
N PRO A 34 -4.76 -4.82 -2.15
CA PRO A 34 -5.89 -3.90 -2.16
C PRO A 34 -6.20 -3.38 -3.58
N LEU A 35 -5.21 -3.26 -4.47
CA LEU A 35 -5.44 -2.90 -5.87
C LEU A 35 -6.28 -3.98 -6.60
N VAL A 36 -5.93 -5.25 -6.43
CA VAL A 36 -6.71 -6.37 -6.97
C VAL A 36 -8.12 -6.37 -6.38
N GLY A 37 -8.25 -6.11 -5.07
CA GLY A 37 -9.54 -5.97 -4.41
C GLY A 37 -10.40 -4.85 -5.03
N ALA A 38 -9.81 -3.69 -5.33
CA ALA A 38 -10.49 -2.57 -5.98
C ALA A 38 -11.02 -2.96 -7.37
N VAL A 39 -10.20 -3.65 -8.16
CA VAL A 39 -10.59 -4.16 -9.49
C VAL A 39 -11.71 -5.18 -9.36
N MET A 40 -11.59 -6.16 -8.46
CA MET A 40 -12.63 -7.18 -8.24
C MET A 40 -13.97 -6.56 -7.84
N VAL A 41 -13.96 -5.64 -6.86
CA VAL A 41 -15.16 -4.89 -6.45
C VAL A 41 -15.76 -4.13 -7.64
N SER A 42 -14.93 -3.52 -8.48
CA SER A 42 -15.37 -2.78 -9.68
C SER A 42 -16.05 -3.67 -10.73
N LEU A 43 -15.69 -4.94 -10.82
CA LEU A 43 -16.26 -5.90 -11.77
C LEU A 43 -17.53 -6.59 -11.25
N MET A 44 -17.81 -6.57 -9.93
CA MET A 44 -18.99 -7.20 -9.34
C MET A 44 -20.30 -6.50 -9.75
N ASN A 45 -21.41 -7.23 -9.69
CA ASN A 45 -22.72 -6.67 -9.99
C ASN A 45 -23.25 -5.84 -8.80
N LYS A 46 -23.78 -4.63 -9.07
CA LYS A 46 -24.33 -3.73 -8.06
C LYS A 46 -25.45 -4.34 -7.19
N ALA A 47 -26.14 -5.37 -7.69
CA ALA A 47 -27.22 -6.05 -6.95
C ALA A 47 -26.74 -6.85 -5.72
N GLN A 48 -25.42 -7.07 -5.59
CA GLN A 48 -24.80 -7.89 -4.54
C GLN A 48 -24.08 -7.03 -3.49
N ALA A 49 -24.74 -6.04 -2.92
CA ALA A 49 -24.13 -5.06 -2.02
C ALA A 49 -23.39 -5.70 -0.82
N GLU A 50 -23.99 -6.71 -0.18
CA GLU A 50 -23.37 -7.42 0.95
C GLU A 50 -22.08 -8.15 0.54
N GLN A 51 -22.09 -8.80 -0.62
CA GLN A 51 -20.90 -9.52 -1.12
C GLN A 51 -19.79 -8.53 -1.49
N ILE A 52 -20.13 -7.36 -2.05
CA ILE A 52 -19.19 -6.29 -2.37
C ILE A 52 -18.49 -5.80 -1.10
N LYS A 53 -19.26 -5.54 -0.03
CA LYS A 53 -18.71 -5.12 1.28
C LYS A 53 -17.82 -6.20 1.88
N LEU A 54 -18.24 -7.47 1.80
CA LEU A 54 -17.47 -8.60 2.30
C LEU A 54 -16.15 -8.77 1.54
N VAL A 55 -16.17 -8.69 0.21
CA VAL A 55 -14.94 -8.79 -0.61
C VAL A 55 -13.99 -7.65 -0.28
N ALA A 56 -14.48 -6.40 -0.23
CA ALA A 56 -13.65 -5.26 0.13
C ALA A 56 -13.03 -5.43 1.52
N LEU A 57 -13.82 -5.88 2.49
CA LEU A 57 -13.36 -6.12 3.86
C LEU A 57 -12.30 -7.24 3.92
N VAL A 58 -12.49 -8.33 3.19
CA VAL A 58 -11.52 -9.44 3.15
C VAL A 58 -10.17 -8.98 2.60
N PHE A 59 -10.15 -8.26 1.47
CA PHE A 59 -8.91 -7.74 0.89
C PHE A 59 -8.20 -6.78 1.84
N SER A 60 -8.92 -5.84 2.44
CA SER A 60 -8.34 -4.89 3.39
C SER A 60 -7.87 -5.58 4.68
N LEU A 61 -8.62 -6.54 5.23
CA LEU A 61 -8.19 -7.33 6.40
C LEU A 61 -6.94 -8.16 6.13
N VAL A 62 -6.82 -8.78 4.95
CA VAL A 62 -5.62 -9.55 4.60
C VAL A 62 -4.42 -8.61 4.48
N THR A 63 -4.59 -7.43 3.87
CA THR A 63 -3.54 -6.39 3.81
C THR A 63 -3.14 -5.96 5.22
N GLY A 64 -4.10 -5.71 6.10
CA GLY A 64 -3.87 -5.37 7.49
C GLY A 64 -3.15 -6.49 8.26
N ALA A 65 -3.56 -7.73 8.09
CA ALA A 65 -2.90 -8.88 8.73
C ALA A 65 -1.44 -9.04 8.26
N LEU A 66 -1.17 -8.82 6.96
CA LEU A 66 0.19 -8.85 6.42
C LEU A 66 1.06 -7.70 6.98
N SER A 67 0.49 -6.50 7.16
CA SER A 67 1.22 -5.37 7.76
C SER A 67 1.59 -5.64 9.22
N VAL A 68 0.68 -6.22 10.00
CA VAL A 68 0.94 -6.65 11.38
C VAL A 68 1.95 -7.79 11.43
N TYR A 69 1.87 -8.75 10.51
CA TYR A 69 2.87 -9.82 10.38
C TYR A 69 4.27 -9.24 10.10
N MET A 70 4.36 -8.24 9.23
CA MET A 70 5.62 -7.55 8.94
C MET A 70 6.16 -6.87 10.20
N LEU A 71 5.32 -6.22 11.02
CA LEU A 71 5.72 -5.65 12.31
C LEU A 71 6.30 -6.71 13.25
N ALA A 72 5.65 -7.88 13.35
CA ALA A 72 6.10 -8.96 14.21
C ALA A 72 7.45 -9.60 13.77
N LYS A 73 7.77 -9.49 12.48
CA LYS A 73 9.03 -10.00 11.89
C LYS A 73 10.10 -8.94 11.72
N PHE A 74 9.81 -7.70 12.06
CA PHE A 74 10.76 -6.61 11.89
C PHE A 74 11.95 -6.76 12.86
N PRO A 75 13.19 -6.83 12.37
CA PRO A 75 14.37 -7.00 13.21
C PRO A 75 14.66 -5.70 13.98
N SER A 76 14.34 -5.69 15.27
CA SER A 76 14.65 -4.58 16.16
C SER A 76 16.17 -4.46 16.35
N GLY A 77 16.71 -3.27 16.14
CA GLY A 77 18.14 -2.97 16.39
C GLY A 77 19.05 -2.95 15.17
N GLN A 78 18.52 -3.11 13.96
CA GLN A 78 19.28 -2.89 12.73
C GLN A 78 18.93 -1.51 12.14
N ALA A 79 19.96 -0.67 11.93
CA ALA A 79 19.78 0.61 11.23
C ALA A 79 19.70 0.36 9.72
N GLY A 80 18.73 1.01 9.04
CA GLY A 80 18.56 0.96 7.60
C GLY A 80 17.21 0.37 7.16
N PHE A 81 17.01 0.35 5.85
CA PHE A 81 15.78 -0.20 5.25
C PHE A 81 15.77 -1.72 5.30
N GLN A 82 14.62 -2.26 5.67
CA GLN A 82 14.39 -3.70 5.78
C GLN A 82 13.41 -4.17 4.69
N PHE A 83 13.40 -5.48 4.41
CA PHE A 83 12.55 -6.11 3.39
C PHE A 83 12.69 -5.49 1.98
N VAL A 84 13.85 -4.92 1.68
CA VAL A 84 14.08 -4.20 0.42
C VAL A 84 13.83 -5.12 -0.78
N SER A 85 12.94 -4.68 -1.67
CA SER A 85 12.65 -5.33 -2.95
C SER A 85 12.98 -4.35 -4.07
N GLN A 86 13.92 -4.71 -4.91
CA GLN A 86 14.33 -3.88 -6.05
C GLN A 86 14.21 -4.68 -7.34
N GLN A 87 13.41 -4.15 -8.27
CA GLN A 87 13.29 -4.68 -9.64
C GLN A 87 13.41 -3.51 -10.63
N SER A 88 14.23 -3.65 -11.67
CA SER A 88 14.32 -2.65 -12.71
C SER A 88 13.00 -2.59 -13.50
N TRP A 89 12.35 -1.44 -13.53
CA TRP A 89 11.11 -1.25 -14.29
C TRP A 89 11.39 -0.58 -15.64
N VAL A 90 12.03 0.60 -15.64
CA VAL A 90 12.44 1.30 -16.86
C VAL A 90 13.92 1.65 -16.72
N SER A 91 14.77 0.74 -17.17
CA SER A 91 16.23 0.85 -17.03
C SER A 91 16.83 2.05 -17.79
N GLU A 92 16.20 2.49 -18.90
CA GLU A 92 16.64 3.64 -19.68
C GLU A 92 16.53 4.98 -18.92
N TRP A 93 15.59 5.08 -17.98
CA TRP A 93 15.34 6.27 -17.17
C TRP A 93 15.78 6.11 -15.71
N GLY A 94 16.41 4.99 -15.38
CA GLY A 94 16.82 4.69 -14.01
C GLY A 94 15.69 4.47 -13.02
N ILE A 95 14.45 4.26 -13.51
CA ILE A 95 13.27 4.04 -12.69
C ILE A 95 13.23 2.58 -12.26
N SER A 96 13.15 2.34 -10.96
CA SER A 96 13.09 1.01 -10.39
C SER A 96 11.87 0.84 -9.48
N TRP A 97 11.28 -0.35 -9.51
CA TRP A 97 10.33 -0.79 -8.49
C TRP A 97 11.11 -1.07 -7.21
N HIS A 98 11.38 0.00 -6.46
CA HIS A 98 12.21 -0.05 -5.28
C HIS A 98 11.37 0.22 -4.05
N LEU A 99 11.04 -0.85 -3.34
CA LEU A 99 10.27 -0.81 -2.10
C LEU A 99 11.16 -1.19 -0.92
N GLY A 100 10.90 -0.56 0.22
CA GLY A 100 11.56 -0.89 1.48
C GLY A 100 10.84 -0.23 2.63
N VAL A 101 11.13 -0.66 3.84
CA VAL A 101 10.51 -0.15 5.06
C VAL A 101 11.57 0.16 6.10
N ASP A 102 11.42 1.30 6.74
CA ASP A 102 12.20 1.71 7.92
C ASP A 102 11.33 1.68 9.18
N GLY A 103 11.92 1.98 10.34
CA GLY A 103 11.20 1.96 11.61
C GLY A 103 10.03 2.94 11.69
N ILE A 104 10.06 4.04 10.92
CA ILE A 104 9.00 5.06 10.91
C ILE A 104 7.89 4.64 9.95
N SER A 105 8.25 4.28 8.70
CA SER A 105 7.28 3.86 7.69
C SER A 105 6.55 2.57 8.08
N LEU A 106 7.20 1.67 8.84
CA LEU A 106 6.58 0.47 9.39
C LEU A 106 5.31 0.78 10.19
N PHE A 107 5.38 1.75 11.11
CA PHE A 107 4.21 2.12 11.93
C PHE A 107 3.11 2.75 11.08
N LEU A 108 3.46 3.54 10.05
CA LEU A 108 2.49 4.15 9.13
C LEU A 108 1.79 3.09 8.27
N VAL A 109 2.53 2.10 7.80
CA VAL A 109 1.99 0.96 7.05
C VAL A 109 1.05 0.12 7.91
N VAL A 110 1.44 -0.18 9.15
CA VAL A 110 0.58 -0.94 10.09
C VAL A 110 -0.66 -0.13 10.46
N LEU A 111 -0.50 1.17 10.74
CA LEU A 111 -1.63 2.06 11.01
C LEU A 111 -2.63 2.06 9.85
N THR A 112 -2.15 2.19 8.63
CA THR A 112 -2.98 2.14 7.42
C THR A 112 -3.70 0.79 7.31
N GLY A 113 -2.97 -0.32 7.44
CA GLY A 113 -3.53 -1.66 7.33
C GLY A 113 -4.57 -2.01 8.40
N VAL A 114 -4.52 -1.36 9.56
CA VAL A 114 -5.54 -1.52 10.61
C VAL A 114 -6.71 -0.55 10.43
N LEU A 115 -6.42 0.68 10.01
CA LEU A 115 -7.42 1.73 9.89
C LEU A 115 -8.44 1.46 8.77
N PHE A 116 -7.99 1.02 7.58
CA PHE A 116 -8.88 0.82 6.44
C PHE A 116 -9.96 -0.24 6.68
N PRO A 117 -9.65 -1.45 7.20
CA PRO A 117 -10.69 -2.43 7.54
C PRO A 117 -11.70 -1.88 8.57
N LEU A 118 -11.24 -1.14 9.59
CA LEU A 118 -12.12 -0.53 10.59
C LEU A 118 -13.07 0.50 9.95
N VAL A 119 -12.56 1.30 9.04
CA VAL A 119 -13.38 2.28 8.28
C VAL A 119 -14.40 1.55 7.41
N ILE A 120 -14.03 0.48 6.69
CA ILE A 120 -14.95 -0.31 5.85
C ILE A 120 -16.06 -0.96 6.69
N ILE A 121 -15.75 -1.43 7.92
CA ILE A 121 -16.75 -1.97 8.84
C ILE A 121 -17.72 -0.89 9.30
N GLY A 122 -17.19 0.26 9.72
CA GLY A 122 -17.94 1.34 10.36
C GLY A 122 -18.77 2.21 9.42
N ILE A 123 -18.47 2.20 8.13
CA ILE A 123 -19.16 3.06 7.16
C ILE A 123 -20.23 2.27 6.41
N ASP A 124 -21.40 2.91 6.32
CA ASP A 124 -22.50 2.51 5.45
C ASP A 124 -22.85 3.69 4.52
N PRO A 125 -22.32 3.69 3.27
CA PRO A 125 -22.55 4.80 2.36
C PRO A 125 -24.02 4.90 1.99
N HIS A 126 -24.62 6.08 2.09
CA HIS A 126 -26.03 6.34 1.84
C HIS A 126 -26.46 6.07 0.38
N HIS A 127 -25.51 6.02 -0.55
CA HIS A 127 -25.76 5.72 -1.97
C HIS A 127 -24.50 5.13 -2.62
N ASP A 128 -24.70 4.33 -3.67
CA ASP A 128 -23.63 3.75 -4.52
C ASP A 128 -22.43 3.15 -3.75
N GLN A 129 -22.72 2.16 -2.90
CA GLN A 129 -21.72 1.48 -2.08
C GLN A 129 -20.55 0.86 -2.88
N LYS A 130 -20.84 0.33 -4.08
CA LYS A 130 -19.85 -0.31 -4.94
C LYS A 130 -18.68 0.63 -5.33
N PRO A 131 -18.91 1.80 -5.98
CA PRO A 131 -17.81 2.68 -6.33
C PRO A 131 -17.13 3.27 -5.08
N TYR A 132 -17.85 3.47 -3.99
CA TYR A 132 -17.26 3.92 -2.73
C TYR A 132 -16.17 2.94 -2.24
N LEU A 133 -16.49 1.65 -2.13
CA LEU A 133 -15.56 0.63 -1.65
C LEU A 133 -14.39 0.39 -2.63
N ALA A 134 -14.66 0.49 -3.94
CA ALA A 134 -13.59 0.41 -4.94
C ALA A 134 -12.57 1.56 -4.79
N TRP A 135 -13.05 2.81 -4.60
CA TRP A 135 -12.18 3.95 -4.35
C TRP A 135 -11.44 3.85 -3.01
N MET A 136 -12.09 3.31 -1.96
CA MET A 136 -11.43 3.08 -0.67
C MET A 136 -10.27 2.09 -0.78
N LEU A 137 -10.43 0.97 -1.49
CA LEU A 137 -9.35 0.01 -1.71
C LEU A 137 -8.22 0.57 -2.59
N LEU A 138 -8.57 1.37 -3.60
CA LEU A 138 -7.56 2.05 -4.42
C LEU A 138 -6.77 3.07 -3.59
N LEU A 139 -7.44 3.80 -2.69
CA LEU A 139 -6.81 4.72 -1.75
C LEU A 139 -5.85 3.97 -0.81
N GLU A 140 -6.27 2.83 -0.25
CA GLU A 140 -5.43 1.95 0.57
C GLU A 140 -4.16 1.52 -0.17
N ALA A 141 -4.30 1.06 -1.43
CA ALA A 141 -3.16 0.68 -2.27
C ALA A 141 -2.18 1.84 -2.50
N GLY A 142 -2.70 3.03 -2.82
CA GLY A 142 -1.90 4.22 -3.05
C GLY A 142 -1.14 4.67 -1.80
N VAL A 143 -1.81 4.69 -0.65
CA VAL A 143 -1.20 5.07 0.64
C VAL A 143 -0.12 4.05 1.04
N MET A 144 -0.39 2.74 0.92
CA MET A 144 0.62 1.69 1.16
C MET A 144 1.84 1.87 0.25
N GLY A 145 1.60 2.09 -1.06
CA GLY A 145 2.67 2.32 -2.02
C GLY A 145 3.52 3.55 -1.69
N SER A 146 2.89 4.65 -1.27
CA SER A 146 3.60 5.88 -0.88
C SER A 146 4.54 5.67 0.32
N PHE A 147 4.10 4.91 1.34
CA PHE A 147 4.92 4.65 2.53
C PHE A 147 6.03 3.63 2.32
N LEU A 148 5.90 2.78 1.30
CA LEU A 148 6.87 1.73 0.99
C LEU A 148 7.87 2.13 -0.10
N SER A 149 7.62 3.20 -0.86
CA SER A 149 8.48 3.61 -1.99
C SER A 149 9.79 4.19 -1.51
N LEU A 150 10.91 3.65 -1.99
CA LEU A 150 12.26 4.19 -1.82
C LEU A 150 12.74 4.98 -3.04
N ASP A 151 12.08 4.84 -4.19
CA ASP A 151 12.34 5.60 -5.40
C ASP A 151 11.43 6.83 -5.43
N LEU A 152 12.00 8.01 -5.69
CA LEU A 152 11.27 9.28 -5.70
C LEU A 152 10.20 9.33 -6.79
N PHE A 153 10.46 8.74 -7.96
CA PHE A 153 9.48 8.68 -9.03
C PHE A 153 8.32 7.76 -8.67
N LEU A 154 8.62 6.60 -8.10
CA LEU A 154 7.63 5.64 -7.64
C LEU A 154 6.76 6.23 -6.51
N PHE A 155 7.37 6.95 -5.57
CA PHE A 155 6.65 7.69 -4.54
C PHE A 155 5.68 8.72 -5.15
N PHE A 156 6.16 9.51 -6.13
CA PHE A 156 5.32 10.51 -6.79
C PHE A 156 4.12 9.85 -7.50
N VAL A 157 4.33 8.73 -8.20
CA VAL A 157 3.24 8.00 -8.86
C VAL A 157 2.18 7.53 -7.85
N PHE A 158 2.58 6.95 -6.73
CA PHE A 158 1.62 6.51 -5.70
C PHE A 158 0.93 7.70 -5.03
N PHE A 159 1.64 8.79 -4.80
CA PHE A 159 1.07 10.01 -4.26
C PHE A 159 -0.02 10.60 -5.17
N GLU A 160 0.22 10.64 -6.48
CA GLU A 160 -0.80 11.05 -7.46
C GLU A 160 -2.00 10.08 -7.50
N ILE A 161 -1.72 8.77 -7.37
CA ILE A 161 -2.80 7.75 -7.30
C ILE A 161 -3.70 7.98 -6.08
N VAL A 162 -3.18 8.46 -4.95
CA VAL A 162 -3.97 8.77 -3.74
C VAL A 162 -4.93 9.94 -3.97
N LEU A 163 -4.54 10.95 -4.74
CA LEU A 163 -5.36 12.14 -4.96
C LEU A 163 -6.64 11.84 -5.75
N VAL A 164 -6.58 10.90 -6.69
CA VAL A 164 -7.74 10.55 -7.53
C VAL A 164 -8.91 9.99 -6.71
N PRO A 165 -8.74 8.92 -5.91
CA PRO A 165 -9.83 8.42 -5.07
C PRO A 165 -10.27 9.44 -4.02
N MET A 166 -9.37 10.23 -3.43
CA MET A 166 -9.74 11.30 -2.50
C MET A 166 -10.70 12.32 -3.15
N TYR A 167 -10.39 12.76 -4.36
CA TYR A 167 -11.26 13.67 -5.10
C TYR A 167 -12.67 13.08 -5.28
N PHE A 168 -12.78 11.82 -5.72
CA PHE A 168 -14.06 11.17 -5.94
C PHE A 168 -14.80 10.87 -4.64
N LEU A 169 -14.12 10.42 -3.60
CA LEU A 169 -14.73 10.14 -2.30
C LEU A 169 -15.31 11.41 -1.67
N ILE A 170 -14.57 12.51 -1.67
CA ILE A 170 -15.04 13.78 -1.13
C ILE A 170 -16.16 14.36 -2.01
N GLY A 171 -15.97 14.35 -3.34
CA GLY A 171 -16.93 14.97 -4.27
C GLY A 171 -18.28 14.27 -4.33
N ASN A 172 -18.33 12.94 -4.20
CA ASN A 172 -19.57 12.18 -4.30
C ASN A 172 -20.24 11.93 -2.94
N TRP A 173 -19.47 11.65 -1.88
CA TRP A 173 -20.00 11.24 -0.58
C TRP A 173 -19.75 12.26 0.55
N GLY A 174 -19.15 13.41 0.25
CA GLY A 174 -18.96 14.51 1.20
C GLY A 174 -20.29 15.25 1.52
N TYR A 175 -20.21 16.20 2.46
CA TYR A 175 -21.33 17.05 2.90
C TYR A 175 -21.61 18.23 1.94
N ASP A 176 -22.45 19.17 2.33
CA ASP A 176 -23.04 20.23 1.50
C ASP A 176 -22.07 21.01 0.59
N GLN A 177 -20.84 21.26 1.00
CA GLN A 177 -19.81 21.95 0.21
C GLN A 177 -18.80 21.01 -0.46
N ARG A 178 -19.19 19.75 -0.66
CA ARG A 178 -18.32 18.67 -1.15
C ARG A 178 -17.58 18.98 -2.47
N VAL A 179 -18.27 19.58 -3.43
CA VAL A 179 -17.67 19.90 -4.74
C VAL A 179 -16.58 20.96 -4.59
N TYR A 180 -16.82 22.00 -3.80
CA TYR A 180 -15.81 23.01 -3.50
C TYR A 180 -14.61 22.43 -2.73
N ALA A 181 -14.88 21.57 -1.74
CA ALA A 181 -13.81 20.91 -0.97
C ALA A 181 -12.99 19.93 -1.80
N ALA A 182 -13.61 19.22 -2.75
CA ALA A 182 -12.91 18.27 -3.62
C ALA A 182 -12.00 18.97 -4.66
N THR A 183 -12.36 20.20 -5.09
CA THR A 183 -11.62 20.93 -6.13
C THR A 183 -10.53 21.87 -5.58
N LYS A 184 -10.48 22.10 -4.28
CA LYS A 184 -9.53 22.99 -3.60
C LYS A 184 -8.41 22.25 -2.90
#